data_63c74c527184a921f8bd050ca8eff59d
#
_entry.id   63c74c527184a921f8bd050ca8eff59d
#
_cell.length_a   1.000
_cell.length_b   1.000
_cell.length_c   1.000
_cell.angle_alpha   90.00
_cell.angle_beta   90.00
_cell.angle_gamma   90.00
#
_symmetry.space_group_name_H-M   'P 1'
#
loop_
_entity.id
_entity.type
_entity.pdbx_description
1 polymer ?
#
loop_
_entity_poly.entity_id
_entity_poly.type
_entity_poly.pdbx_seq_one_letter_code
_entity_poly.pdbx_strand_id
1 'polypeptide(L)'
;KIESAAKEFKNSIKEGNKIFSCGNGGSMCDAMHFAEELTGKFRNERNALPAIAISDPSHITCVGNDYGFDYIFSRYIEGVGKEGDALLAISTSGNSKNIINAAKKAKEKGIKVISLTGKGGGELSKLSDIEIRVPHLGYSDRIQEIHIKIIHIIILLIEN
;
A
#
# COMPACT_ATOMS: atom_id res chain seq x y z
N LYS A 1 5.27 9.46 -12.12
CA LYS A 1 4.88 9.02 -10.76
C LYS A 1 4.95 7.49 -10.59
N ILE A 2 4.49 6.69 -11.56
CA ILE A 2 4.59 5.22 -11.48
C ILE A 2 6.04 4.77 -11.40
N GLU A 3 6.92 5.30 -12.26
CA GLU A 3 8.37 5.06 -12.22
C GLU A 3 8.99 5.50 -10.88
N SER A 4 8.57 6.68 -10.37
CA SER A 4 9.05 7.18 -9.08
C SER A 4 8.64 6.25 -7.93
N ALA A 5 7.42 5.72 -7.95
CA ALA A 5 6.93 4.75 -6.95
C ALA A 5 7.72 3.44 -7.02
N ALA A 6 7.92 2.90 -8.21
CA ALA A 6 8.72 1.68 -8.41
C ALA A 6 10.16 1.85 -7.93
N LYS A 7 10.78 3.02 -8.22
CA LYS A 7 12.13 3.35 -7.77
C LYS A 7 12.22 3.42 -6.25
N GLU A 8 11.23 4.03 -5.59
CA GLU A 8 11.20 4.13 -4.12
C GLU A 8 11.08 2.74 -3.47
N PHE A 9 10.18 1.88 -3.95
CA PHE A 9 10.08 0.50 -3.48
C PHE A 9 11.38 -0.28 -3.71
N LYS A 10 11.98 -0.13 -4.89
CA LYS A 10 13.25 -0.79 -5.21
C LYS A 10 14.39 -0.33 -4.30
N ASN A 11 14.46 0.95 -3.97
CA ASN A 11 15.44 1.49 -3.04
C ASN A 11 15.24 0.93 -1.63
N SER A 12 14.01 0.93 -1.11
CA SER A 12 13.67 0.34 0.18
C SER A 12 14.13 -1.12 0.28
N ILE A 13 13.83 -1.94 -0.74
CA ILE A 13 14.27 -3.34 -0.81
C ILE A 13 15.81 -3.46 -0.83
N LYS A 14 16.50 -2.65 -1.65
CA LYS A 14 17.96 -2.68 -1.75
C LYS A 14 18.67 -2.34 -0.45
N GLU A 15 18.05 -1.49 0.37
CA GLU A 15 18.54 -1.10 1.69
C GLU A 15 18.20 -2.13 2.79
N GLY A 16 17.60 -3.27 2.43
CA GLY A 16 17.25 -4.34 3.36
C GLY A 16 15.97 -4.07 4.16
N ASN A 17 15.12 -3.19 3.65
CA ASN A 17 13.81 -2.90 4.22
C ASN A 17 12.71 -3.68 3.50
N LYS A 18 11.47 -3.56 3.99
CA LYS A 18 10.30 -4.25 3.45
C LYS A 18 9.22 -3.28 3.00
N ILE A 19 8.29 -3.79 2.22
CA ILE A 19 7.14 -3.05 1.75
C ILE A 19 5.88 -3.57 2.44
N PHE A 20 5.09 -2.68 3.02
CA PHE A 20 3.74 -2.96 3.46
C PHE A 20 2.74 -2.54 2.39
N SER A 21 1.61 -3.23 2.34
CA SER A 21 0.46 -2.82 1.55
C SER A 21 -0.83 -2.93 2.35
N CYS A 22 -1.76 -2.00 2.16
CA CYS A 22 -3.06 -2.01 2.81
C CYS A 22 -4.16 -1.38 1.95
N GLY A 23 -5.39 -1.82 2.14
CA GLY A 23 -6.58 -1.36 1.45
C GLY A 23 -7.83 -1.96 2.08
N ASN A 24 -9.02 -1.50 1.69
CA ASN A 24 -10.30 -2.05 2.14
C ASN A 24 -11.01 -2.75 0.98
N GLY A 25 -11.69 -3.87 1.22
CA GLY A 25 -12.48 -4.57 0.21
C GLY A 25 -11.66 -4.95 -1.03
N GLY A 26 -12.07 -4.52 -2.22
CA GLY A 26 -11.33 -4.76 -3.46
C GLY A 26 -9.92 -4.17 -3.44
N SER A 27 -9.72 -3.02 -2.78
CA SER A 27 -8.37 -2.47 -2.57
C SER A 27 -7.51 -3.32 -1.63
N MET A 28 -8.10 -4.13 -0.72
CA MET A 28 -7.34 -5.13 0.04
C MET A 28 -6.91 -6.28 -0.87
N CYS A 29 -7.77 -6.71 -1.79
CA CYS A 29 -7.39 -7.70 -2.80
C CYS A 29 -6.20 -7.21 -3.63
N ASP A 30 -6.22 -5.95 -4.07
CA ASP A 30 -5.11 -5.32 -4.78
C ASP A 30 -3.82 -5.26 -3.93
N ALA A 31 -3.95 -4.94 -2.64
CA ALA A 31 -2.81 -4.91 -1.71
C ALA A 31 -2.21 -6.30 -1.49
N MET A 32 -3.05 -7.33 -1.38
CA MET A 32 -2.61 -8.74 -1.27
C MET A 32 -1.94 -9.19 -2.55
N HIS A 33 -2.52 -8.89 -3.71
CA HIS A 33 -1.96 -9.21 -5.02
C HIS A 33 -0.57 -8.58 -5.20
N PHE A 34 -0.42 -7.30 -4.86
CA PHE A 34 0.89 -6.63 -4.89
C PHE A 34 1.94 -7.34 -4.03
N ALA A 35 1.59 -7.73 -2.82
CA ALA A 35 2.54 -8.37 -1.90
C ALA A 35 2.90 -9.79 -2.35
N GLU A 36 1.94 -10.57 -2.84
CA GLU A 36 2.19 -11.94 -3.29
C GLU A 36 3.05 -12.00 -4.55
N GLU A 37 2.85 -11.07 -5.50
CA GLU A 37 3.67 -10.98 -6.71
C GLU A 37 5.13 -10.62 -6.39
N LEU A 38 5.38 -9.88 -5.31
CA LEU A 38 6.73 -9.57 -4.86
C LEU A 38 7.37 -10.73 -4.09
N THR A 39 6.63 -11.39 -3.21
CA THR A 39 7.13 -12.53 -2.42
C THR A 39 7.19 -13.83 -3.22
N GLY A 40 6.32 -13.99 -4.20
CA GLY A 40 6.31 -15.11 -5.15
C GLY A 40 7.13 -14.79 -6.39
N LYS A 41 6.49 -14.86 -7.55
CA LYS A 41 7.10 -14.63 -8.86
C LYS A 41 6.11 -13.95 -9.79
N PHE A 42 6.47 -12.81 -10.34
CA PHE A 42 5.64 -12.12 -11.35
C PHE A 42 5.93 -12.64 -12.77
N ARG A 43 7.04 -12.25 -13.36
CA ARG A 43 7.42 -12.66 -14.74
C ARG A 43 8.79 -13.32 -14.79
N ASN A 44 9.79 -12.72 -14.16
CA ASN A 44 11.17 -13.16 -14.22
C ASN A 44 11.54 -14.02 -13.03
N GLU A 45 12.45 -14.99 -13.22
CA GLU A 45 13.04 -15.74 -12.12
C GLU A 45 13.93 -14.82 -11.29
N ARG A 46 13.69 -14.74 -10.00
CA ARG A 46 14.42 -13.89 -9.05
C ARG A 46 14.23 -14.38 -7.62
N ASN A 47 15.03 -13.86 -6.71
CA ASN A 47 14.80 -14.05 -5.28
C ASN A 47 13.48 -13.39 -4.84
N ALA A 48 12.83 -13.96 -3.83
CA ALA A 48 11.67 -13.38 -3.18
C ALA A 48 11.98 -11.97 -2.63
N LEU A 49 11.05 -11.03 -2.81
CA LEU A 49 11.20 -9.67 -2.32
C LEU A 49 10.36 -9.45 -1.05
N PRO A 50 10.85 -8.68 -0.07
CA PRO A 50 10.20 -8.54 1.23
C PRO A 50 8.96 -7.63 1.14
N ALA A 51 7.79 -8.22 1.01
CA ALA A 51 6.50 -7.51 0.97
C ALA A 51 5.47 -8.18 1.87
N ILE A 52 4.61 -7.40 2.52
CA ILE A 52 3.57 -7.86 3.45
C ILE A 52 2.28 -7.09 3.20
N ALA A 53 1.22 -7.77 2.81
CA ALA A 53 -0.12 -7.20 2.89
C ALA A 53 -0.64 -7.29 4.32
N ILE A 54 -1.16 -6.18 4.86
CA ILE A 54 -1.78 -6.17 6.19
C ILE A 54 -3.20 -6.72 6.04
N SER A 55 -3.33 -8.04 6.03
CA SER A 55 -4.58 -8.75 5.72
C SER A 55 -4.85 -9.96 6.62
N ASP A 56 -4.03 -10.16 7.66
CA ASP A 56 -4.25 -11.27 8.60
C ASP A 56 -5.59 -11.09 9.34
N PRO A 57 -6.52 -12.06 9.23
CA PRO A 57 -7.85 -11.92 9.81
C PRO A 57 -7.83 -11.91 11.34
N SER A 58 -6.86 -12.59 11.98
CA SER A 58 -6.76 -12.59 13.45
C SER A 58 -6.35 -11.21 13.96
N HIS A 59 -5.37 -10.58 13.31
CA HIS A 59 -4.96 -9.21 13.62
C HIS A 59 -6.09 -8.20 13.38
N ILE A 60 -6.74 -8.28 12.22
CA ILE A 60 -7.83 -7.35 11.86
C ILE A 60 -9.00 -7.45 12.83
N THR A 61 -9.41 -8.67 13.18
CA THR A 61 -10.54 -8.87 14.09
C THR A 61 -10.19 -8.50 15.53
N CYS A 62 -8.99 -8.81 16.01
CA CYS A 62 -8.49 -8.41 17.32
C CYS A 62 -8.46 -6.88 17.45
N VAL A 63 -7.74 -6.21 16.56
CA VAL A 63 -7.62 -4.74 16.60
C VAL A 63 -8.97 -4.07 16.36
N GLY A 64 -9.78 -4.60 15.44
CA GLY A 64 -11.12 -4.09 15.16
C GLY A 64 -12.04 -4.15 16.37
N ASN A 65 -11.97 -5.23 17.16
CA ASN A 65 -12.74 -5.40 18.39
C ASN A 65 -12.25 -4.49 19.53
N ASP A 66 -10.93 -4.42 19.74
CA ASP A 66 -10.35 -3.81 20.94
C ASP A 66 -10.08 -2.30 20.78
N TYR A 67 -9.74 -1.84 19.57
CA TYR A 67 -9.36 -0.45 19.27
C TYR A 67 -10.25 0.23 18.23
N GLY A 68 -11.04 -0.56 17.49
CA GLY A 68 -11.89 -0.09 16.42
C GLY A 68 -11.24 -0.24 15.02
N PHE A 69 -12.09 -0.29 14.00
CA PHE A 69 -11.71 -0.53 12.61
C PHE A 69 -10.75 0.53 12.04
N ASP A 70 -10.79 1.74 12.59
CA ASP A 70 -9.93 2.84 12.14
C ASP A 70 -8.43 2.60 12.43
N TYR A 71 -8.10 1.61 13.27
CA TYR A 71 -6.72 1.35 13.72
C TYR A 71 -6.12 0.04 13.21
N ILE A 72 -6.86 -0.78 12.46
CA ILE A 72 -6.42 -2.12 12.03
C ILE A 72 -5.08 -2.11 11.29
N PHE A 73 -4.81 -1.12 10.46
CA PHE A 73 -3.56 -1.01 9.72
C PHE A 73 -2.47 -0.25 10.48
N SER A 74 -2.83 0.84 11.15
CA SER A 74 -1.86 1.66 11.88
C SER A 74 -1.21 0.91 13.04
N ARG A 75 -1.96 0.07 13.76
CA ARG A 75 -1.41 -0.76 14.83
C ARG A 75 -0.42 -1.80 14.33
N TYR A 76 -0.68 -2.38 13.13
CA TYR A 76 0.28 -3.29 12.51
C TYR A 76 1.59 -2.58 12.16
N ILE A 77 1.50 -1.41 11.52
CA ILE A 77 2.67 -0.58 11.18
C ILE A 77 3.42 -0.15 12.43
N GLU A 78 2.73 0.21 13.51
CA GLU A 78 3.34 0.56 14.80
C GLU A 78 4.21 -0.56 15.35
N GLY A 79 3.72 -1.81 15.33
CA GLY A 79 4.41 -2.98 15.87
C GLY A 79 5.54 -3.51 14.99
N VAL A 80 5.36 -3.49 13.67
CA VAL A 80 6.23 -4.23 12.73
C VAL A 80 7.05 -3.30 11.80
N GLY A 81 6.61 -2.06 11.62
CA GLY A 81 7.28 -1.10 10.74
C GLY A 81 8.53 -0.50 11.37
N LYS A 82 9.51 -0.21 10.54
CA LYS A 82 10.75 0.49 10.90
C LYS A 82 11.10 1.57 9.88
N GLU A 83 11.96 2.50 10.25
CA GLU A 83 12.51 3.51 9.34
C GLU A 83 13.12 2.86 8.09
N GLY A 84 12.90 3.46 6.93
CA GLY A 84 13.36 2.96 5.62
C GLY A 84 12.40 1.98 4.94
N ASP A 85 11.42 1.41 5.66
CA ASP A 85 10.34 0.64 5.04
C ASP A 85 9.50 1.54 4.11
N ALA A 86 8.67 0.92 3.26
CA ALA A 86 7.71 1.63 2.41
C ALA A 86 6.29 1.09 2.61
N LEU A 87 5.28 1.94 2.39
CA LEU A 87 3.87 1.60 2.47
C LEU A 87 3.17 1.89 1.15
N LEU A 88 2.53 0.89 0.55
CA LEU A 88 1.53 1.07 -0.49
C LEU A 88 0.14 1.19 0.16
N ALA A 89 -0.39 2.41 0.21
CA ALA A 89 -1.69 2.73 0.79
C ALA A 89 -2.74 2.90 -0.32
N ILE A 90 -3.78 2.05 -0.34
CA ILE A 90 -4.77 2.03 -1.43
C ILE A 90 -6.13 2.47 -0.90
N SER A 91 -6.66 3.58 -1.46
CA SER A 91 -7.99 4.08 -1.14
C SER A 91 -8.61 4.81 -2.33
N THR A 92 -9.65 4.27 -2.95
CA THR A 92 -10.34 4.87 -4.10
C THR A 92 -10.93 6.24 -3.79
N SER A 93 -11.34 6.50 -2.55
CA SER A 93 -11.83 7.81 -2.10
C SER A 93 -10.72 8.73 -1.59
N GLY A 94 -9.58 8.15 -1.16
CA GLY A 94 -8.54 8.85 -0.43
C GLY A 94 -8.96 9.29 0.99
N ASN A 95 -10.13 8.84 1.48
CA ASN A 95 -10.70 9.30 2.75
C ASN A 95 -11.03 8.17 3.76
N SER A 96 -10.59 6.94 3.50
CA SER A 96 -10.75 5.82 4.44
C SER A 96 -9.90 6.07 5.69
N LYS A 97 -10.52 6.21 6.84
CA LYS A 97 -9.86 6.60 8.10
C LYS A 97 -8.74 5.65 8.50
N ASN A 98 -8.95 4.34 8.38
CA ASN A 98 -7.92 3.35 8.68
C ASN A 98 -6.69 3.47 7.78
N ILE A 99 -6.86 3.81 6.49
CA ILE A 99 -5.76 4.04 5.56
C ILE A 99 -5.04 5.36 5.88
N ILE A 100 -5.78 6.42 6.21
CA ILE A 100 -5.21 7.70 6.66
C ILE A 100 -4.39 7.50 7.94
N ASN A 101 -4.90 6.75 8.92
CA ASN A 101 -4.17 6.46 10.16
C ASN A 101 -2.93 5.61 9.90
N ALA A 102 -2.98 4.66 8.96
CA ALA A 102 -1.82 3.90 8.52
C ALA A 102 -0.74 4.82 7.93
N ALA A 103 -1.12 5.73 7.04
CA ALA A 103 -0.20 6.68 6.41
C ALA A 103 0.43 7.63 7.45
N LYS A 104 -0.36 8.14 8.42
CA LYS A 104 0.17 8.97 9.52
C LYS A 104 1.20 8.21 10.34
N LYS A 105 0.87 6.98 10.77
CA LYS A 105 1.78 6.14 11.54
C LYS A 105 3.04 5.78 10.76
N ALA A 106 2.93 5.52 9.47
CA ALA A 106 4.06 5.29 8.59
C ALA A 106 5.01 6.50 8.58
N LYS A 107 4.48 7.71 8.40
CA LYS A 107 5.30 8.94 8.42
C LYS A 107 5.97 9.17 9.77
N GLU A 108 5.28 8.94 10.89
CA GLU A 108 5.85 9.04 12.24
C GLU A 108 7.05 8.09 12.44
N LYS A 109 7.07 6.97 11.73
CA LYS A 109 8.15 5.96 11.80
C LYS A 109 9.21 6.11 10.71
N GLY A 110 9.18 7.15 9.90
CA GLY A 110 10.13 7.34 8.80
C GLY A 110 9.91 6.38 7.61
N ILE A 111 8.69 5.85 7.48
CA ILE A 111 8.28 4.96 6.40
C ILE A 111 7.74 5.79 5.24
N LYS A 112 8.22 5.55 4.02
CA LYS A 112 7.74 6.24 2.82
C LYS A 112 6.33 5.81 2.44
N VAL A 113 5.46 6.76 2.18
CA VAL A 113 4.06 6.52 1.82
C VAL A 113 3.85 6.73 0.32
N ILE A 114 3.57 5.66 -0.38
CA ILE A 114 3.11 5.66 -1.77
C ILE A 114 1.61 5.34 -1.78
N SER A 115 0.79 6.15 -2.43
CA SER A 115 -0.64 5.90 -2.46
C SER A 115 -1.21 5.71 -3.85
N LEU A 116 -2.19 4.81 -3.95
CA LEU A 116 -3.10 4.69 -5.08
C LEU A 116 -4.46 5.27 -4.66
N THR A 117 -4.88 6.33 -5.33
CA THR A 117 -6.12 7.05 -5.03
C THR A 117 -7.01 7.17 -6.25
N GLY A 118 -8.22 7.62 -6.02
CA GLY A 118 -9.16 8.00 -7.06
C GLY A 118 -9.75 9.38 -6.79
N LYS A 119 -10.72 9.76 -7.59
CA LYS A 119 -11.49 11.01 -7.42
C LYS A 119 -10.56 12.22 -7.26
N GLY A 120 -10.69 12.94 -6.16
CA GLY A 120 -9.86 14.10 -5.80
C GLY A 120 -8.63 13.77 -4.96
N GLY A 121 -8.34 12.50 -4.67
CA GLY A 121 -7.21 12.07 -3.85
C GLY A 121 -7.46 12.10 -2.34
N GLY A 122 -8.43 12.87 -1.88
CA GLY A 122 -8.81 12.99 -0.47
C GLY A 122 -7.67 13.43 0.46
N GLU A 123 -7.81 13.13 1.74
CA GLU A 123 -6.79 13.44 2.75
C GLU A 123 -5.52 12.59 2.60
N LEU A 124 -5.64 11.37 2.04
CA LEU A 124 -4.50 10.48 1.83
C LEU A 124 -3.45 11.11 0.91
N SER A 125 -3.90 11.86 -0.12
CA SER A 125 -2.99 12.53 -1.06
C SER A 125 -2.03 13.49 -0.38
N LYS A 126 -2.47 14.16 0.69
CA LYS A 126 -1.67 15.14 1.45
C LYS A 126 -0.60 14.47 2.33
N LEU A 127 -0.79 13.20 2.66
CA LEU A 127 0.10 12.40 3.50
C LEU A 127 1.11 11.59 2.67
N SER A 128 0.88 11.50 1.36
CA SER A 128 1.68 10.66 0.47
C SER A 128 2.94 11.36 0.00
N ASP A 129 4.08 10.66 0.04
CA ASP A 129 5.32 11.12 -0.59
C ASP A 129 5.19 11.02 -2.13
N ILE A 130 4.49 9.98 -2.60
CA ILE A 130 4.14 9.81 -4.02
C ILE A 130 2.66 9.39 -4.11
N GLU A 131 1.85 10.19 -4.79
CA GLU A 131 0.46 9.85 -5.09
C GLU A 131 0.29 9.51 -6.56
N ILE A 132 -0.31 8.36 -6.86
CA ILE A 132 -0.76 7.97 -8.19
C ILE A 132 -2.29 7.97 -8.17
N ARG A 133 -2.90 8.92 -8.87
CA ARG A 133 -4.33 9.17 -8.85
C ARG A 133 -5.00 8.73 -10.16
N VAL A 134 -6.09 8.00 -10.03
CA VAL A 134 -7.02 7.72 -11.12
C VAL A 134 -8.16 8.76 -11.06
N PRO A 135 -8.20 9.74 -11.97
CA PRO A 135 -9.13 10.87 -11.88
C PRO A 135 -10.55 10.50 -12.39
N HIS A 136 -11.12 9.45 -11.82
CA HIS A 136 -12.47 8.98 -12.12
C HIS A 136 -13.41 9.31 -10.95
N LEU A 137 -14.51 9.99 -11.22
CA LEU A 137 -15.45 10.47 -10.20
C LEU A 137 -16.58 9.47 -9.89
N GLY A 138 -16.72 8.42 -10.68
CA GLY A 138 -17.79 7.44 -10.58
C GLY A 138 -17.53 6.35 -9.52
N TYR A 139 -17.89 5.13 -9.86
CA TYR A 139 -17.81 3.96 -8.98
C TYR A 139 -16.38 3.49 -8.73
N SER A 140 -16.17 2.93 -7.55
CA SER A 140 -14.85 2.50 -7.08
C SER A 140 -14.26 1.33 -7.88
N ASP A 141 -15.10 0.46 -8.44
CA ASP A 141 -14.67 -0.65 -9.29
C ASP A 141 -13.83 -0.18 -10.49
N ARG A 142 -14.25 0.92 -11.15
CA ARG A 142 -13.53 1.50 -12.29
C ARG A 142 -12.16 2.07 -11.91
N ILE A 143 -12.03 2.56 -10.68
CA ILE A 143 -10.75 3.00 -10.13
C ILE A 143 -9.86 1.79 -9.84
N GLN A 144 -10.42 0.74 -9.22
CA GLN A 144 -9.70 -0.50 -8.87
C GLN A 144 -9.16 -1.22 -10.11
N GLU A 145 -9.93 -1.28 -11.21
CA GLU A 145 -9.46 -1.83 -12.50
C GLU A 145 -8.17 -1.16 -13.01
N ILE A 146 -8.01 0.13 -12.74
CA ILE A 146 -6.81 0.86 -13.10
C ILE A 146 -5.73 0.69 -12.03
N HIS A 147 -6.10 0.61 -10.73
CA HIS A 147 -5.14 0.35 -9.66
C HIS A 147 -4.38 -0.96 -9.88
N ILE A 148 -5.07 -2.05 -10.24
CA ILE A 148 -4.37 -3.32 -10.50
C ILE A 148 -3.44 -3.24 -11.71
N LYS A 149 -3.79 -2.50 -12.76
CA LYS A 149 -2.90 -2.25 -13.90
C LYS A 149 -1.64 -1.48 -13.49
N ILE A 150 -1.80 -0.46 -12.62
CA ILE A 150 -0.69 0.33 -12.08
C ILE A 150 0.21 -0.57 -11.23
N ILE A 151 -0.37 -1.43 -10.39
CA ILE A 151 0.36 -2.41 -9.57
C ILE A 151 1.23 -3.30 -10.45
N HIS A 152 0.68 -3.89 -11.52
CA HIS A 152 1.46 -4.72 -12.45
C HIS A 152 2.61 -3.94 -13.11
N ILE A 153 2.42 -2.66 -13.45
CA ILE A 153 3.48 -1.83 -14.02
C ILE A 153 4.57 -1.56 -12.98
N ILE A 154 4.19 -1.25 -11.73
CA ILE A 154 5.14 -1.04 -10.62
C ILE A 154 6.00 -2.29 -10.42
N ILE A 155 5.37 -3.48 -10.33
CA ILE A 155 6.08 -4.74 -10.13
C ILE A 155 7.02 -5.02 -11.30
N LEU A 156 6.57 -4.83 -12.54
CA LEU A 156 7.41 -4.98 -13.74
C LEU A 156 8.66 -4.09 -13.66
N LEU A 157 8.51 -2.84 -13.21
CA LEU A 157 9.62 -1.90 -13.06
C LEU A 157 10.54 -2.24 -11.88
N ILE A 158 10.03 -2.90 -10.85
CA ILE A 158 10.85 -3.42 -9.73
C ILE A 158 11.71 -4.61 -10.21
N GLU A 159 11.16 -5.49 -11.05
CA GLU A 159 11.89 -6.65 -11.58
C GLU A 159 13.01 -6.28 -12.56
N ASN A 160 12.88 -5.17 -13.29
CA ASN A 160 13.88 -4.70 -14.27
C ASN A 160 14.91 -3.76 -13.64
#